data_f0301d3bca68bda0c4c652eb726dc82e
#
_entry.id   f0301d3bca68bda0c4c652eb726dc82e
#
_cell.length_a   1.000
_cell.length_b   1.000
_cell.length_c   1.000
_cell.angle_alpha   90.00
_cell.angle_beta   90.00
_cell.angle_gamma   90.00
#
_symmetry.space_group_name_H-M   'P 1'
#
loop_
_entity.id
_entity.type
_entity.pdbx_description
1 polymer ?
#
loop_
_entity_poly.entity_id
_entity_poly.type
_entity_poly.pdbx_seq_one_letter_code
_entity_poly.pdbx_strand_id
1 'polypeptide(L)'
;MAVDLNIKTNSKQVQRKFKRFQSVLPRVIDKGLKQAGFQLLDIIRTKTQKGIDFRDRPFAPYSEGYLKKLNKEGKSTNVDLFYSGRMLGSLTPASTIKKSGRGKVTLAFSNSQMRQRALFNQVLGDPKREFFGFNNRTEKIISKQFNRFVQKELRKFRI
;
A
#
# COMPACT_ATOMS: atom_id res chain seq x y z
N MET A 1 -13.88 30.63 59.89
CA MET A 1 -12.69 30.70 59.03
C MET A 1 -13.05 30.14 57.68
N ALA A 2 -13.01 30.93 56.59
CA ALA A 2 -13.17 30.45 55.24
C ALA A 2 -11.80 30.18 54.65
N VAL A 3 -11.58 29.01 54.07
CA VAL A 3 -10.33 28.66 53.36
C VAL A 3 -10.58 28.85 51.88
N ASP A 4 -9.98 29.84 51.28
CA ASP A 4 -10.07 30.09 49.83
C ASP A 4 -9.04 29.18 49.11
N LEU A 5 -9.55 28.18 48.40
CA LEU A 5 -8.74 27.26 47.61
C LEU A 5 -8.61 27.77 46.17
N ASN A 6 -7.48 28.36 45.82
CA ASN A 6 -7.24 28.86 44.47
C ASN A 6 -6.54 27.76 43.62
N ILE A 7 -7.33 26.95 42.88
CA ILE A 7 -6.80 25.88 42.01
C ILE A 7 -6.41 26.46 40.66
N LYS A 8 -5.11 26.61 40.40
CA LYS A 8 -4.61 26.97 39.08
C LYS A 8 -4.68 25.76 38.16
N THR A 9 -5.55 25.81 37.17
CA THR A 9 -5.66 24.72 36.17
C THR A 9 -4.99 25.12 34.85
N ASN A 10 -4.36 24.17 34.18
CA ASN A 10 -3.79 24.35 32.82
C ASN A 10 -4.79 24.02 31.70
N SER A 11 -6.10 23.94 32.04
CA SER A 11 -7.18 23.49 31.14
C SER A 11 -7.20 24.24 29.80
N LYS A 12 -6.97 25.56 29.81
CA LYS A 12 -6.91 26.36 28.56
C LYS A 12 -5.76 25.95 27.63
N GLN A 13 -4.61 25.61 28.19
CA GLN A 13 -3.46 25.12 27.40
C GLN A 13 -3.75 23.73 26.81
N VAL A 14 -4.31 22.83 27.61
CA VAL A 14 -4.71 21.50 27.18
C VAL A 14 -5.77 21.60 26.07
N GLN A 15 -6.79 22.43 26.23
CA GLN A 15 -7.79 22.66 25.20
C GLN A 15 -7.21 23.17 23.88
N ARG A 16 -6.27 24.13 23.93
CA ARG A 16 -5.59 24.66 22.72
C ARG A 16 -4.80 23.58 22.03
N LYS A 17 -4.04 22.75 22.77
CA LYS A 17 -3.28 21.64 22.21
C LYS A 17 -4.22 20.61 21.57
N PHE A 18 -5.33 20.30 22.23
CA PHE A 18 -6.32 19.34 21.72
C PHE A 18 -6.99 19.84 20.43
N LYS A 19 -7.42 21.09 20.36
CA LYS A 19 -7.97 21.72 19.15
C LYS A 19 -6.97 21.66 17.99
N ARG A 20 -5.69 21.99 18.27
CA ARG A 20 -4.62 21.91 17.25
C ARG A 20 -4.41 20.47 16.77
N PHE A 21 -4.42 19.52 17.68
CA PHE A 21 -4.33 18.11 17.36
C PHE A 21 -5.48 17.66 16.44
N GLN A 22 -6.73 17.97 16.80
CA GLN A 22 -7.90 17.65 16.01
C GLN A 22 -7.82 18.21 14.57
N SER A 23 -7.30 19.42 14.40
CA SER A 23 -7.16 20.04 13.08
C SER A 23 -6.09 19.38 12.21
N VAL A 24 -5.04 18.79 12.82
CA VAL A 24 -3.89 18.21 12.11
C VAL A 24 -4.06 16.71 11.86
N LEU A 25 -4.79 16.01 12.75
CA LEU A 25 -4.96 14.56 12.69
C LEU A 25 -5.43 14.01 11.34
N PRO A 26 -6.43 14.59 10.65
CA PRO A 26 -6.85 14.10 9.34
C PRO A 26 -5.72 14.14 8.30
N ARG A 27 -4.90 15.19 8.33
CA ARG A 27 -3.76 15.33 7.43
C ARG A 27 -2.66 14.31 7.71
N VAL A 28 -2.41 14.02 8.98
CA VAL A 28 -1.44 13.00 9.40
C VAL A 28 -1.90 11.60 8.96
N ILE A 29 -3.17 11.28 9.17
CA ILE A 29 -3.76 10.02 8.71
C ILE A 29 -3.66 9.88 7.18
N ASP A 30 -4.04 10.92 6.43
CA ASP A 30 -3.97 10.91 4.97
C ASP A 30 -2.53 10.67 4.46
N LYS A 31 -1.55 11.31 5.07
CA LYS A 31 -0.13 11.08 4.75
C LYS A 31 0.31 9.66 5.09
N GLY A 32 -0.08 9.15 6.25
CA GLY A 32 0.23 7.79 6.68
C GLY A 32 -0.36 6.74 5.74
N LEU A 33 -1.62 6.91 5.34
CA LEU A 33 -2.28 6.03 4.39
C LEU A 33 -1.62 6.06 3.01
N LYS A 34 -1.19 7.23 2.54
CA LYS A 34 -0.45 7.33 1.28
C LYS A 34 0.88 6.57 1.35
N GLN A 35 1.62 6.69 2.44
CA GLN A 35 2.85 5.91 2.65
C GLN A 35 2.59 4.40 2.74
N ALA A 36 1.51 4.00 3.43
CA ALA A 36 1.07 2.61 3.48
C ALA A 36 0.75 2.07 2.06
N GLY A 37 0.10 2.88 1.23
CA GLY A 37 -0.13 2.56 -0.18
C GLY A 37 1.16 2.38 -0.98
N PHE A 38 2.17 3.24 -0.79
CA PHE A 38 3.48 3.09 -1.43
C PHE A 38 4.14 1.77 -1.07
N GLN A 39 4.11 1.41 0.21
CA GLN A 39 4.68 0.17 0.67
C GLN A 39 3.96 -1.06 0.13
N LEU A 40 2.62 -1.05 0.15
CA LEU A 40 1.85 -2.13 -0.43
C LEU A 40 2.20 -2.32 -1.91
N LEU A 41 2.32 -1.21 -2.66
CA LEU A 41 2.72 -1.24 -4.05
C LEU A 41 4.10 -1.86 -4.25
N ASP A 42 5.06 -1.49 -3.42
CA ASP A 42 6.42 -2.03 -3.47
C ASP A 42 6.45 -3.53 -3.15
N ILE A 43 5.70 -3.96 -2.13
CA ILE A 43 5.54 -5.38 -1.78
C ILE A 43 4.93 -6.16 -2.94
N ILE A 44 3.86 -5.66 -3.56
CA ILE A 44 3.22 -6.31 -4.71
C ILE A 44 4.23 -6.48 -5.86
N ARG A 45 4.94 -5.42 -6.23
CA ARG A 45 5.94 -5.47 -7.30
C ARG A 45 7.06 -6.46 -6.99
N THR A 46 7.63 -6.38 -5.80
CA THR A 46 8.73 -7.25 -5.37
C THR A 46 8.32 -8.72 -5.34
N LYS A 47 7.15 -9.04 -4.80
CA LYS A 47 6.63 -10.42 -4.80
C LYS A 47 6.40 -10.93 -6.21
N THR A 48 5.74 -10.13 -7.06
CA THR A 48 5.47 -10.51 -8.45
C THR A 48 6.75 -10.79 -9.23
N GLN A 49 7.77 -9.95 -9.09
CA GLN A 49 9.08 -10.15 -9.72
C GLN A 49 9.81 -11.40 -9.24
N LYS A 50 9.52 -11.84 -8.01
CA LYS A 50 10.03 -13.10 -7.45
C LYS A 50 9.20 -14.33 -7.82
N GLY A 51 8.17 -14.16 -8.64
CA GLY A 51 7.28 -15.25 -9.00
C GLY A 51 6.32 -15.69 -7.90
N ILE A 52 5.99 -14.79 -6.96
CA ILE A 52 5.19 -15.10 -5.76
C ILE A 52 3.89 -14.33 -5.79
N ASP A 53 2.77 -15.00 -5.50
CA ASP A 53 1.44 -14.42 -5.41
C ASP A 53 1.25 -13.58 -4.12
N PHE A 54 0.11 -12.90 -4.00
CA PHE A 54 -0.15 -12.11 -2.80
C PHE A 54 -0.32 -12.94 -1.53
N ARG A 55 -0.56 -14.28 -1.66
CA ARG A 55 -0.70 -15.24 -0.54
C ARG A 55 0.62 -15.89 -0.15
N ASP A 56 1.75 -15.42 -0.69
CA ASP A 56 3.09 -15.97 -0.48
C ASP A 56 3.31 -17.36 -1.10
N ARG A 57 2.58 -17.73 -2.17
CA ARG A 57 2.74 -18.97 -2.91
C ARG A 57 3.41 -18.70 -4.27
N PRO A 58 4.18 -19.64 -4.81
CA PRO A 58 4.73 -19.50 -6.15
C PRO A 58 3.61 -19.43 -7.19
N PHE A 59 3.82 -18.66 -8.25
CA PHE A 59 2.91 -18.67 -9.39
C PHE A 59 2.92 -20.03 -10.10
N ALA A 60 1.80 -20.40 -10.68
CA ALA A 60 1.76 -21.54 -11.58
C ALA A 60 2.72 -21.33 -12.77
N PRO A 61 3.45 -22.38 -13.20
CA PRO A 61 4.43 -22.29 -14.27
C PRO A 61 3.80 -21.85 -15.58
N TYR A 62 4.62 -21.35 -16.47
CA TYR A 62 4.23 -21.09 -17.86
C TYR A 62 4.06 -22.40 -18.60
N SER A 63 3.19 -22.41 -19.62
CA SER A 63 3.08 -23.56 -20.53
C SER A 63 4.39 -23.76 -21.31
N GLU A 64 4.66 -24.99 -21.69
CA GLU A 64 5.89 -25.33 -22.48
C GLU A 64 6.02 -24.50 -23.77
N GLY A 65 4.89 -24.33 -24.47
CA GLY A 65 4.87 -23.50 -25.68
C GLY A 65 5.27 -22.04 -25.43
N TYR A 66 4.80 -21.48 -24.30
CA TYR A 66 5.17 -20.12 -23.93
C TYR A 66 6.62 -20.02 -23.45
N LEU A 67 7.12 -21.01 -22.73
CA LEU A 67 8.55 -21.08 -22.34
C LEU A 67 9.47 -21.17 -23.58
N LYS A 68 9.11 -21.97 -24.59
CA LYS A 68 9.86 -22.03 -25.86
C LYS A 68 9.89 -20.66 -26.55
N LYS A 69 8.77 -19.94 -26.55
CA LYS A 69 8.69 -18.58 -27.10
C LYS A 69 9.60 -17.61 -26.33
N LEU A 70 9.55 -17.61 -25.00
CA LEU A 70 10.39 -16.75 -24.17
C LEU A 70 11.87 -16.99 -24.41
N ASN A 71 12.29 -18.26 -24.46
CA ASN A 71 13.67 -18.66 -24.77
C ASN A 71 14.10 -18.16 -26.14
N LYS A 72 13.26 -18.32 -27.18
CA LYS A 72 13.54 -17.83 -28.53
C LYS A 72 13.71 -16.31 -28.58
N GLU A 73 13.01 -15.58 -27.72
CA GLU A 73 13.08 -14.12 -27.62
C GLU A 73 14.16 -13.63 -26.63
N GLY A 74 14.96 -14.53 -26.06
CA GLY A 74 15.99 -14.18 -25.06
C GLY A 74 15.42 -13.57 -23.77
N LYS A 75 14.18 -13.93 -23.40
CA LYS A 75 13.50 -13.41 -22.22
C LYS A 75 13.58 -14.37 -21.04
N SER A 76 13.41 -13.83 -19.84
CA SER A 76 13.34 -14.64 -18.63
C SER A 76 12.22 -15.66 -18.71
N THR A 77 12.50 -16.88 -18.30
CA THR A 77 11.53 -17.96 -18.16
C THR A 77 10.88 -18.01 -16.77
N ASN A 78 11.33 -17.15 -15.86
CA ASN A 78 10.71 -17.02 -14.55
C ASN A 78 9.28 -16.46 -14.69
N VAL A 79 8.39 -16.95 -13.84
CA VAL A 79 7.00 -16.46 -13.83
C VAL A 79 6.93 -15.16 -13.02
N ASP A 80 7.39 -14.08 -13.61
CA ASP A 80 7.51 -12.75 -12.99
C ASP A 80 6.49 -11.73 -13.53
N LEU A 81 5.62 -12.15 -14.45
CA LEU A 81 4.66 -11.32 -15.16
C LEU A 81 5.30 -10.09 -15.86
N PHE A 82 6.58 -10.20 -16.24
CA PHE A 82 7.38 -9.11 -16.78
C PHE A 82 7.75 -9.27 -18.26
N TYR A 83 6.83 -9.71 -19.09
CA TYR A 83 7.12 -9.90 -20.53
C TYR A 83 7.67 -8.63 -21.23
N SER A 84 7.02 -7.48 -21.03
CA SER A 84 7.45 -6.17 -21.57
C SER A 84 7.68 -5.11 -20.49
N GLY A 85 7.53 -5.48 -19.23
CA GLY A 85 7.60 -4.55 -18.09
C GLY A 85 6.44 -3.56 -17.98
N ARG A 86 5.64 -3.39 -19.03
CA ARG A 86 4.61 -2.33 -19.11
C ARG A 86 3.54 -2.45 -18.02
N MET A 87 3.09 -3.67 -17.69
CA MET A 87 2.05 -3.87 -16.68
C MET A 87 2.55 -3.48 -15.29
N LEU A 88 3.65 -4.06 -14.81
CA LEU A 88 4.24 -3.73 -13.52
C LEU A 88 4.85 -2.33 -13.50
N GLY A 89 5.41 -1.87 -14.61
CA GLY A 89 5.94 -0.51 -14.76
C GLY A 89 4.85 0.57 -14.67
N SER A 90 3.60 0.25 -15.03
CA SER A 90 2.47 1.18 -14.88
C SER A 90 2.01 1.36 -13.43
N LEU A 91 2.46 0.50 -12.52
CA LEU A 91 2.19 0.61 -11.08
C LEU A 91 3.13 1.63 -10.43
N THR A 92 3.07 2.87 -10.83
CA THR A 92 3.78 3.96 -10.17
C THR A 92 2.94 4.54 -9.03
N PRO A 93 3.57 5.11 -7.97
CA PRO A 93 2.83 5.72 -6.88
C PRO A 93 1.83 6.79 -7.35
N ALA A 94 2.21 7.61 -8.32
CA ALA A 94 1.37 8.69 -8.85
C ALA A 94 0.15 8.18 -9.62
N SER A 95 0.31 7.09 -10.38
CA SER A 95 -0.76 6.55 -11.22
C SER A 95 -1.65 5.54 -10.50
N THR A 96 -1.11 4.87 -9.49
CA THR A 96 -1.77 3.72 -8.84
C THR A 96 -2.47 4.07 -7.55
N ILE A 97 -1.90 5.00 -6.75
CA ILE A 97 -2.44 5.34 -5.44
C ILE A 97 -3.40 6.51 -5.55
N LYS A 98 -4.68 6.22 -5.37
CA LYS A 98 -5.75 7.22 -5.41
C LYS A 98 -6.35 7.41 -4.03
N LYS A 99 -6.53 8.68 -3.64
CA LYS A 99 -7.28 9.04 -2.44
C LYS A 99 -8.77 8.93 -2.74
N SER A 100 -9.47 8.09 -2.01
CA SER A 100 -10.92 7.94 -2.12
C SER A 100 -11.61 8.33 -0.81
N GLY A 101 -11.77 9.63 -0.59
CA GLY A 101 -12.37 10.17 0.63
C GLY A 101 -11.41 10.23 1.83
N ARG A 102 -11.92 10.69 2.97
CA ARG A 102 -11.13 10.76 4.22
C ARG A 102 -10.88 9.35 4.77
N GLY A 103 -9.64 9.07 5.09
CA GLY A 103 -9.28 7.80 5.72
C GLY A 103 -9.25 6.58 4.78
N LYS A 104 -9.28 6.78 3.45
CA LYS A 104 -9.22 5.69 2.48
C LYS A 104 -8.26 5.99 1.34
N VAL A 105 -7.42 5.01 1.02
CA VAL A 105 -6.55 5.00 -0.15
C VAL A 105 -6.83 3.74 -0.96
N THR A 106 -6.99 3.89 -2.27
CA THR A 106 -7.22 2.79 -3.19
C THR A 106 -6.03 2.63 -4.13
N LEU A 107 -5.56 1.40 -4.30
CA LEU A 107 -4.60 1.04 -5.32
C LEU A 107 -5.35 0.53 -6.56
N ALA A 108 -5.08 1.12 -7.71
CA ALA A 108 -5.72 0.72 -8.96
C ALA A 108 -4.83 1.02 -10.16
N PHE A 109 -4.94 0.22 -11.22
CA PHE A 109 -4.32 0.55 -12.50
C PHE A 109 -5.04 1.74 -13.14
N SER A 110 -4.32 2.79 -13.49
CA SER A 110 -4.87 3.96 -14.18
C SER A 110 -5.03 3.73 -15.69
N ASN A 111 -4.11 2.94 -16.28
CA ASN A 111 -4.15 2.60 -17.70
C ASN A 111 -5.11 1.43 -17.95
N SER A 112 -6.08 1.60 -18.86
CA SER A 112 -7.11 0.60 -19.16
C SER A 112 -6.53 -0.70 -19.71
N GLN A 113 -5.56 -0.63 -20.63
CA GLN A 113 -4.92 -1.82 -21.20
C GLN A 113 -4.14 -2.60 -20.14
N MET A 114 -3.41 -1.90 -19.26
CA MET A 114 -2.66 -2.56 -18.18
C MET A 114 -3.61 -3.14 -17.13
N ARG A 115 -4.75 -2.50 -16.90
CA ARG A 115 -5.81 -3.05 -16.05
C ARG A 115 -6.41 -4.33 -16.61
N GLN A 116 -6.67 -4.39 -17.92
CA GLN A 116 -7.16 -5.61 -18.57
C GLN A 116 -6.14 -6.74 -18.48
N ARG A 117 -4.85 -6.48 -18.71
CA ARG A 117 -3.78 -7.47 -18.55
C ARG A 117 -3.68 -7.97 -17.10
N ALA A 118 -3.79 -7.06 -16.14
CA ALA A 118 -3.81 -7.40 -14.73
C ALA A 118 -5.02 -8.27 -14.38
N LEU A 119 -6.21 -7.91 -14.87
CA LEU A 119 -7.44 -8.66 -14.68
C LEU A 119 -7.33 -10.07 -15.26
N PHE A 120 -6.74 -10.20 -16.46
CA PHE A 120 -6.51 -11.52 -17.07
C PHE A 120 -5.66 -12.41 -16.17
N ASN A 121 -4.53 -11.92 -15.69
CA ASN A 121 -3.67 -12.69 -14.79
C ASN A 121 -4.35 -12.98 -13.44
N GLN A 122 -5.07 -12.00 -12.90
CA GLN A 122 -5.66 -12.07 -11.56
C GLN A 122 -6.89 -12.99 -11.48
N VAL A 123 -7.73 -13.00 -12.51
CA VAL A 123 -9.09 -13.56 -12.44
C VAL A 123 -9.44 -14.45 -13.62
N LEU A 124 -9.13 -14.02 -14.86
CA LEU A 124 -9.66 -14.63 -16.07
C LEU A 124 -8.75 -15.71 -16.66
N GLY A 125 -7.43 -15.62 -16.42
CA GLY A 125 -6.45 -16.57 -16.97
C GLY A 125 -6.52 -17.95 -16.33
N ASP A 126 -6.12 -18.95 -17.08
CA ASP A 126 -5.89 -20.30 -16.57
C ASP A 126 -4.47 -20.74 -16.95
N PRO A 127 -3.62 -20.99 -15.96
CA PRO A 127 -3.82 -20.81 -14.52
C PRO A 127 -3.85 -19.36 -14.08
N LYS A 128 -4.62 -19.03 -13.04
CA LYS A 128 -4.63 -17.70 -12.41
C LYS A 128 -3.31 -17.42 -11.74
N ARG A 129 -2.85 -16.17 -11.86
CA ARG A 129 -1.66 -15.64 -11.19
C ARG A 129 -2.03 -14.42 -10.40
N GLU A 130 -2.55 -14.65 -9.18
CA GLU A 130 -3.12 -13.62 -8.31
C GLU A 130 -2.02 -12.79 -7.64
N PHE A 131 -1.53 -11.77 -8.33
CA PHE A 131 -0.40 -10.95 -7.87
C PHE A 131 -0.83 -9.68 -7.12
N PHE A 132 -2.02 -9.16 -7.41
CA PHE A 132 -2.48 -7.88 -6.89
C PHE A 132 -3.39 -8.06 -5.68
N GLY A 133 -2.83 -7.91 -4.50
CA GLY A 133 -3.52 -8.08 -3.24
C GLY A 133 -2.57 -8.02 -2.05
N PHE A 134 -3.08 -8.33 -0.89
CA PHE A 134 -2.31 -8.46 0.35
C PHE A 134 -2.90 -9.56 1.23
N ASN A 135 -2.07 -10.12 2.08
CA ASN A 135 -2.41 -11.12 3.07
C ASN A 135 -2.20 -10.59 4.49
N ASN A 136 -2.56 -11.36 5.50
CA ASN A 136 -2.42 -11.00 6.91
C ASN A 136 -0.99 -10.59 7.30
N ARG A 137 0.05 -11.21 6.71
CA ARG A 137 1.44 -10.85 6.97
C ARG A 137 1.76 -9.46 6.41
N THR A 138 1.36 -9.20 5.19
CA THR A 138 1.52 -7.91 4.53
C THR A 138 0.75 -6.82 5.28
N GLU A 139 -0.49 -7.10 5.69
CA GLU A 139 -1.31 -6.20 6.49
C GLU A 139 -0.63 -5.83 7.81
N LYS A 140 -0.09 -6.79 8.54
CA LYS A 140 0.65 -6.55 9.79
C LYS A 140 1.86 -5.64 9.57
N ILE A 141 2.62 -5.85 8.49
CA ILE A 141 3.77 -5.01 8.14
C ILE A 141 3.33 -3.57 7.89
N ILE A 142 2.32 -3.39 7.06
CA ILE A 142 1.80 -2.06 6.68
C ILE A 142 1.21 -1.34 7.89
N SER A 143 0.39 -2.03 8.69
CA SER A 143 -0.22 -1.47 9.90
C SER A 143 0.83 -1.04 10.92
N LYS A 144 1.88 -1.85 11.13
CA LYS A 144 2.99 -1.50 12.03
C LYS A 144 3.70 -0.22 11.58
N GLN A 145 3.91 -0.06 10.29
CA GLN A 145 4.59 1.12 9.76
C GLN A 145 3.68 2.35 9.75
N PHE A 146 2.41 2.18 9.42
CA PHE A 146 1.41 3.23 9.56
C PHE A 146 1.35 3.77 11.00
N ASN A 147 1.24 2.87 11.98
CA ASN A 147 1.20 3.23 13.40
C ASN A 147 2.48 3.96 13.83
N ARG A 148 3.65 3.48 13.41
CA ARG A 148 4.93 4.15 13.68
C ARG A 148 4.97 5.57 13.09
N PHE A 149 4.50 5.73 11.88
CA PHE A 149 4.43 7.03 11.23
C PHE A 149 3.50 7.98 12.00
N VAL A 150 2.28 7.54 12.30
CA VAL A 150 1.30 8.34 13.05
C VAL A 150 1.86 8.72 14.41
N GLN A 151 2.40 7.78 15.17
CA GLN A 151 3.01 8.06 16.47
C GLN A 151 4.16 9.07 16.37
N LYS A 152 5.03 8.94 15.37
CA LYS A 152 6.13 9.90 15.13
C LYS A 152 5.60 11.31 14.87
N GLU A 153 4.56 11.43 14.05
CA GLU A 153 3.94 12.73 13.77
C GLU A 153 3.24 13.32 14.99
N LEU A 154 2.55 12.50 15.77
CA LEU A 154 1.87 12.94 16.99
C LEU A 154 2.82 13.45 18.07
N ARG A 155 3.98 12.78 18.24
CA ARG A 155 5.01 13.23 19.21
C ARG A 155 5.50 14.67 18.94
N LYS A 156 5.43 15.16 17.70
CA LYS A 156 5.79 16.54 17.36
C LYS A 156 4.88 17.58 18.03
N PHE A 157 3.70 17.18 18.45
CA PHE A 157 2.75 18.07 19.10
C PHE A 157 2.90 18.12 20.62
N ARG A 158 3.81 17.32 21.21
CA ARG A 158 4.08 17.25 22.67
C ARG A 158 2.79 17.20 23.50
N ILE A 159 1.89 16.29 23.12
CA ILE A 159 0.64 16.00 23.85
C ILE A 159 0.94 14.92 24.86
#